data_167ee6541772ecf2d3fb7bb99c2d5edd
#
_entry.id   167ee6541772ecf2d3fb7bb99c2d5edd
#
_cell.length_a   1.000
_cell.length_b   1.000
_cell.length_c   1.000
_cell.angle_alpha   90.00
_cell.angle_beta   90.00
_cell.angle_gamma   90.00
#
_symmetry.space_group_name_H-M   'P 1'
#
loop_
_entity.id
_entity.type
_entity.pdbx_description
1 polymer ?
#
loop_
_entity_poly.entity_id
_entity_poly.type
_entity_poly.pdbx_seq_one_letter_code
_entity_poly.pdbx_strand_id
1 'polypeptide(L)'
;MEIKRVGSQSSAKGPAEWFTGTVRIDPLITAPDPALVTGASVTFEPGARTAWHTHPLGQTLIVTAGAGWVQREGGPVEEIHPGDVVWFPPDEKHWHGATPTTAMTHIAIQEKKDGKTVDWMEQVTDKQYRRR
;
A
#
# COMPACT_ATOMS: atom_id res chain seq x y z
N MET A 1 -8.33 -19.64 -18.50
CA MET A 1 -8.81 -19.16 -17.19
C MET A 1 -7.83 -19.62 -16.13
N GLU A 2 -7.50 -18.77 -15.17
CA GLU A 2 -6.58 -19.11 -14.09
C GLU A 2 -7.25 -18.76 -12.76
N ILE A 3 -7.23 -19.69 -11.82
CA ILE A 3 -7.80 -19.46 -10.49
C ILE A 3 -6.68 -19.65 -9.45
N LYS A 4 -6.38 -18.59 -8.71
CA LYS A 4 -5.45 -18.65 -7.59
C LYS A 4 -6.26 -18.80 -6.31
N ARG A 5 -6.25 -20.01 -5.75
CA ARG A 5 -7.00 -20.31 -4.54
C ARG A 5 -6.40 -19.60 -3.33
N VAL A 6 -7.23 -19.20 -2.38
CA VAL A 6 -6.75 -18.66 -1.12
C VAL A 6 -5.84 -19.70 -0.44
N GLY A 7 -4.72 -19.25 0.10
CA GLY A 7 -3.72 -20.14 0.70
C GLY A 7 -2.74 -20.77 -0.28
N SER A 8 -2.91 -20.57 -1.60
CA SER A 8 -2.00 -21.11 -2.60
C SER A 8 -0.75 -20.27 -2.82
N GLN A 9 -0.77 -19.02 -2.36
CA GLN A 9 0.36 -18.10 -2.45
C GLN A 9 0.82 -17.76 -1.04
N SER A 10 2.15 -17.79 -0.83
CA SER A 10 2.71 -17.52 0.50
C SER A 10 2.63 -16.04 0.86
N SER A 11 2.34 -15.76 2.13
CA SER A 11 2.47 -14.42 2.69
C SER A 11 3.95 -14.05 2.78
N ALA A 12 4.25 -12.79 2.64
CA ALA A 12 5.59 -12.26 2.76
C ALA A 12 5.63 -11.14 3.79
N LYS A 13 6.77 -10.97 4.45
CA LYS A 13 7.00 -9.83 5.33
C LYS A 13 7.41 -8.61 4.51
N GLY A 14 6.83 -7.46 4.79
CA GLY A 14 7.24 -6.21 4.16
C GLY A 14 8.68 -5.86 4.51
N PRO A 15 9.55 -5.57 3.51
CA PRO A 15 10.94 -5.22 3.77
C PRO A 15 11.07 -3.94 4.59
N ALA A 16 12.03 -3.93 5.54
CA ALA A 16 12.29 -2.77 6.39
C ALA A 16 12.75 -1.53 5.61
N GLU A 17 13.24 -1.71 4.40
CA GLU A 17 13.63 -0.62 3.50
C GLU A 17 12.42 0.21 3.04
N TRP A 18 11.25 -0.43 2.92
CA TRP A 18 10.03 0.17 2.35
C TRP A 18 8.93 0.40 3.38
N PHE A 19 9.09 -0.13 4.58
CA PHE A 19 8.08 -0.05 5.63
C PHE A 19 8.71 0.24 6.98
N THR A 20 7.96 0.95 7.83
CA THR A 20 8.22 1.06 9.25
C THR A 20 7.20 0.21 9.98
N GLY A 21 7.64 -0.58 10.96
CA GLY A 21 6.75 -1.50 11.70
C GLY A 21 6.54 -2.82 10.96
N THR A 22 5.59 -3.61 11.44
CA THR A 22 5.30 -4.94 10.92
C THR A 22 4.22 -4.89 9.87
N VAL A 23 4.53 -5.38 8.68
CA VAL A 23 3.63 -5.39 7.52
C VAL A 23 3.66 -6.77 6.88
N ARG A 24 2.49 -7.30 6.52
CA ARG A 24 2.36 -8.56 5.79
C ARG A 24 1.80 -8.30 4.41
N ILE A 25 2.40 -8.90 3.40
CA ILE A 25 2.00 -8.77 2.00
C ILE A 25 1.52 -10.12 1.49
N ASP A 26 0.27 -10.18 1.02
CA ASP A 26 -0.31 -11.36 0.41
C ASP A 26 -0.57 -11.08 -1.07
N PRO A 27 0.16 -11.74 -2.00
CA PRO A 27 -0.02 -11.53 -3.43
C PRO A 27 -1.43 -11.88 -3.88
N LEU A 28 -2.02 -11.07 -4.76
CA LEU A 28 -3.35 -11.31 -5.33
C LEU A 28 -3.33 -11.36 -6.86
N ILE A 29 -2.76 -10.32 -7.48
CA ILE A 29 -2.81 -10.14 -8.93
C ILE A 29 -1.38 -10.14 -9.47
N THR A 30 -1.06 -11.14 -10.27
CA THR A 30 0.20 -11.22 -11.00
C THR A 30 -0.16 -11.66 -12.41
N ALA A 31 -0.72 -10.74 -13.18
CA ALA A 31 -1.18 -11.07 -14.54
C ALA A 31 0.02 -11.27 -15.46
N PRO A 32 -0.01 -12.32 -16.31
CA PRO A 32 1.09 -12.54 -17.26
C PRO A 32 1.05 -11.51 -18.41
N ASP A 33 2.21 -11.31 -19.04
CA ASP A 33 2.30 -10.43 -20.22
C ASP A 33 1.24 -10.82 -21.26
N PRO A 34 0.66 -9.86 -21.96
CA PRO A 34 0.96 -8.43 -21.98
C PRO A 34 0.21 -7.59 -20.92
N ALA A 35 -0.48 -8.22 -19.99
CA ALA A 35 -1.17 -7.50 -18.91
C ALA A 35 -0.15 -6.83 -17.98
N LEU A 36 -0.51 -5.65 -17.48
CA LEU A 36 0.40 -4.82 -16.70
C LEU A 36 -0.04 -4.67 -15.23
N VAL A 37 -1.26 -5.11 -14.92
CA VAL A 37 -1.83 -4.94 -13.58
C VAL A 37 -1.17 -5.87 -12.57
N THR A 38 -0.87 -5.32 -11.39
CA THR A 38 -0.40 -6.07 -10.22
C THR A 38 -1.24 -5.68 -9.02
N GLY A 39 -1.30 -6.54 -8.03
CA GLY A 39 -2.02 -6.23 -6.80
C GLY A 39 -1.71 -7.18 -5.67
N ALA A 40 -1.88 -6.68 -4.46
CA ALA A 40 -1.65 -7.44 -3.25
C ALA A 40 -2.57 -6.94 -2.13
N SER A 41 -2.86 -7.83 -1.19
CA SER A 41 -3.48 -7.45 0.08
C SER A 41 -2.36 -7.16 1.06
N VAL A 42 -2.37 -5.99 1.67
CA VAL A 42 -1.32 -5.54 2.56
C VAL A 42 -1.91 -5.25 3.93
N THR A 43 -1.38 -5.92 4.96
CA THR A 43 -1.84 -5.75 6.35
C THR A 43 -0.76 -5.05 7.15
N PHE A 44 -1.14 -3.93 7.75
CA PHE A 44 -0.28 -3.10 8.59
C PHE A 44 -0.69 -3.30 10.05
N GLU A 45 0.24 -3.69 10.90
CA GLU A 45 0.00 -3.69 12.34
C GLU A 45 -0.10 -2.25 12.86
N PRO A 46 -0.68 -2.01 14.07
CA PRO A 46 -0.77 -0.65 14.60
C PRO A 46 0.57 0.09 14.54
N GLY A 47 0.55 1.30 14.03
CA GLY A 47 1.75 2.14 13.86
C GLY A 47 2.58 1.86 12.62
N ALA A 48 2.33 0.76 11.92
CA ALA A 48 3.07 0.43 10.71
C ALA A 48 2.61 1.27 9.52
N ARG A 49 3.55 1.61 8.62
CA ARG A 49 3.30 2.43 7.44
C ARG A 49 4.35 2.19 6.38
N THR A 50 4.03 2.60 5.16
CA THR A 50 5.00 2.61 4.06
C THR A 50 6.00 3.75 4.22
N ALA A 51 7.11 3.67 3.51
CA ALA A 51 7.93 4.84 3.20
C ALA A 51 7.16 5.77 2.25
N TRP A 52 7.64 6.99 2.09
CA TRP A 52 7.18 7.86 1.01
C TRP A 52 7.50 7.19 -0.32
N HIS A 53 6.60 7.28 -1.28
CA HIS A 53 6.81 6.66 -2.60
C HIS A 53 5.88 7.24 -3.67
N THR A 54 6.17 6.88 -4.92
CA THR A 54 5.35 7.23 -6.08
C THR A 54 5.10 6.00 -6.94
N HIS A 55 4.07 6.05 -7.77
CA HIS A 55 3.77 5.02 -8.75
C HIS A 55 3.70 5.66 -10.15
N PRO A 56 4.41 5.13 -11.14
CA PRO A 56 4.45 5.76 -12.48
C PRO A 56 3.10 5.83 -13.17
N LEU A 57 2.19 4.91 -12.88
CA LEU A 57 0.83 4.89 -13.46
C LEU A 57 -0.27 5.05 -12.39
N GLY A 58 0.12 5.52 -11.21
CA GLY A 58 -0.83 5.68 -10.10
C GLY A 58 -1.08 4.40 -9.34
N GLN A 59 -1.88 4.50 -8.28
CA GLN A 59 -2.25 3.37 -7.44
C GLN A 59 -3.66 3.54 -6.92
N THR A 60 -4.41 2.44 -6.88
CA THR A 60 -5.70 2.37 -6.21
C THR A 60 -5.57 1.54 -4.94
N LEU A 61 -6.09 2.04 -3.84
CA LEU A 61 -6.24 1.28 -2.60
C LEU A 61 -7.72 1.04 -2.34
N ILE A 62 -8.04 -0.18 -1.90
CA ILE A 62 -9.39 -0.52 -1.42
C ILE A 62 -9.21 -1.05 0.00
N VAL A 63 -9.72 -0.31 0.98
CA VAL A 63 -9.60 -0.73 2.38
C VAL A 63 -10.58 -1.85 2.66
N THR A 64 -10.10 -2.94 3.27
CA THR A 64 -10.91 -4.13 3.54
C THR A 64 -11.13 -4.39 5.03
N ALA A 65 -10.24 -3.91 5.91
CA ALA A 65 -10.36 -4.13 7.35
C ALA A 65 -9.63 -3.05 8.14
N GLY A 66 -10.10 -2.80 9.35
CA GLY A 66 -9.43 -1.92 10.31
C GLY A 66 -9.59 -0.44 10.05
N ALA A 67 -8.56 0.32 10.41
CA ALA A 67 -8.54 1.77 10.22
C ALA A 67 -7.12 2.22 9.86
N GLY A 68 -7.02 3.07 8.88
CA GLY A 68 -5.72 3.52 8.39
C GLY A 68 -5.64 5.02 8.17
N TRP A 69 -4.43 5.44 7.86
CA TRP A 69 -4.10 6.81 7.52
C TRP A 69 -3.40 6.85 6.17
N VAL A 70 -3.60 7.94 5.46
CA VAL A 70 -3.00 8.19 4.16
C VAL A 70 -2.68 9.67 4.05
N GLN A 71 -1.56 10.01 3.40
CA GLN A 71 -1.16 11.38 3.19
C GLN A 71 -0.43 11.54 1.86
N ARG A 72 -0.83 12.52 1.06
CA ARG A 72 -0.01 13.02 -0.04
C ARG A 72 0.91 14.12 0.47
N GLU A 73 2.08 14.24 -0.13
CA GLU A 73 3.02 15.30 0.23
C GLU A 73 2.36 16.69 0.10
N GLY A 74 2.48 17.49 1.14
CA GLY A 74 1.87 18.81 1.19
C GLY A 74 0.40 18.85 1.58
N GLY A 75 -0.23 17.69 1.78
CA GLY A 75 -1.62 17.60 2.20
C GLY A 75 -1.77 17.15 3.66
N PRO A 76 -3.00 17.16 4.18
CA PRO A 76 -3.27 16.63 5.51
C PRO A 76 -3.27 15.11 5.54
N VAL A 77 -3.11 14.53 6.72
CA VAL A 77 -3.35 13.10 6.95
C VAL A 77 -4.86 12.87 6.94
N GLU A 78 -5.30 11.91 6.13
CA GLU A 78 -6.71 11.52 6.03
C GLU A 78 -6.92 10.14 6.64
N GLU A 79 -8.04 9.93 7.34
CA GLU A 79 -8.45 8.60 7.78
C GLU A 79 -9.12 7.83 6.66
N ILE A 80 -8.85 6.52 6.61
CA ILE A 80 -9.49 5.60 5.66
C ILE A 80 -10.04 4.39 6.42
N HIS A 81 -11.22 3.92 5.97
CA HIS A 81 -11.98 2.85 6.61
C HIS A 81 -12.45 1.82 5.58
N PRO A 82 -12.87 0.62 6.03
CA PRO A 82 -13.34 -0.43 5.11
C PRO A 82 -14.40 0.08 4.13
N GLY A 83 -14.18 -0.21 2.85
CA GLY A 83 -15.03 0.27 1.76
C GLY A 83 -14.54 1.55 1.09
N ASP A 84 -13.61 2.28 1.72
CA ASP A 84 -13.04 3.47 1.09
C ASP A 84 -12.11 3.07 -0.05
N VAL A 85 -12.15 3.85 -1.12
CA VAL A 85 -11.28 3.70 -2.28
C VAL A 85 -10.42 4.96 -2.40
N VAL A 86 -9.10 4.77 -2.42
CA VAL A 86 -8.15 5.88 -2.56
C VAL A 86 -7.47 5.78 -3.91
N TRP A 87 -7.41 6.89 -4.63
CA TRP A 87 -6.66 6.98 -5.88
C TRP A 87 -5.50 7.95 -5.73
N PHE A 88 -4.28 7.45 -5.98
CA PHE A 88 -3.08 8.27 -6.10
C PHE A 88 -2.76 8.44 -7.58
N PRO A 89 -2.79 9.67 -8.10
CA PRO A 89 -2.40 9.92 -9.49
C PRO A 89 -0.93 9.54 -9.75
N PRO A 90 -0.55 9.31 -11.02
CA PRO A 90 0.85 9.07 -11.36
C PRO A 90 1.79 10.11 -10.74
N ASP A 91 2.89 9.62 -10.16
CA ASP A 91 3.97 10.43 -9.58
C ASP A 91 3.59 11.30 -8.37
N GLU A 92 2.43 11.09 -7.78
CA GLU A 92 2.07 11.77 -6.52
C GLU A 92 2.78 11.08 -5.34
N LYS A 93 3.64 11.82 -4.66
CA LYS A 93 4.37 11.34 -3.50
C LYS A 93 3.43 11.20 -2.31
N HIS A 94 3.37 10.00 -1.74
CA HIS A 94 2.43 9.68 -0.67
C HIS A 94 2.94 8.55 0.22
N TRP A 95 2.23 8.32 1.31
CA TRP A 95 2.37 7.14 2.16
C TRP A 95 1.01 6.70 2.67
N HIS A 96 0.91 5.45 3.10
CA HIS A 96 -0.27 4.90 3.78
C HIS A 96 0.15 3.88 4.83
N GLY A 97 -0.75 3.66 5.80
CA GLY A 97 -0.50 2.73 6.88
C GLY A 97 -1.66 2.62 7.85
N ALA A 98 -1.44 1.91 8.94
CA ALA A 98 -2.40 1.75 10.02
C ALA A 98 -2.45 3.00 10.90
N THR A 99 -3.51 3.13 11.70
CA THR A 99 -3.52 4.10 12.79
C THR A 99 -2.58 3.62 13.91
N PRO A 100 -2.21 4.48 14.86
CA PRO A 100 -1.33 4.05 15.96
C PRO A 100 -1.88 2.93 16.83
N THR A 101 -3.20 2.75 16.85
CA THR A 101 -3.85 1.81 17.76
C THR A 101 -4.62 0.68 17.09
N THR A 102 -4.85 0.75 15.77
CA THR A 102 -5.67 -0.23 15.05
C THR A 102 -4.97 -0.67 13.77
N ALA A 103 -4.88 -1.98 13.54
CA ALA A 103 -4.35 -2.52 12.30
C ALA A 103 -5.26 -2.14 11.11
N MET A 104 -4.68 -2.14 9.91
CA MET A 104 -5.41 -1.86 8.69
C MET A 104 -4.98 -2.81 7.59
N THR A 105 -5.94 -3.28 6.81
CA THR A 105 -5.68 -4.06 5.60
C THR A 105 -6.32 -3.37 4.41
N HIS A 106 -5.56 -3.28 3.31
CA HIS A 106 -6.09 -2.81 2.04
C HIS A 106 -5.60 -3.69 0.89
N ILE A 107 -6.34 -3.65 -0.22
CA ILE A 107 -5.87 -4.17 -1.49
C ILE A 107 -5.23 -3.01 -2.23
N ALA A 108 -4.00 -3.20 -2.69
CA ALA A 108 -3.26 -2.22 -3.50
C ALA A 108 -3.21 -2.73 -4.94
N ILE A 109 -3.61 -1.88 -5.89
CA ILE A 109 -3.63 -2.21 -7.31
C ILE A 109 -2.88 -1.14 -8.07
N GLN A 110 -1.90 -1.56 -8.89
CA GLN A 110 -1.13 -0.66 -9.73
C GLN A 110 -0.71 -1.39 -11.01
N GLU A 111 -0.24 -0.63 -11.99
CA GLU A 111 0.25 -1.16 -13.24
C GLU A 111 1.74 -0.94 -13.40
N LYS A 112 2.39 -1.83 -14.14
CA LYS A 112 3.81 -1.70 -14.50
C LYS A 112 3.98 -0.73 -15.65
N LYS A 113 5.01 0.11 -15.55
CA LYS A 113 5.52 0.90 -16.66
C LYS A 113 7.00 0.57 -16.81
N ASP A 114 7.39 0.03 -17.96
CA ASP A 114 8.77 -0.40 -18.21
C ASP A 114 9.28 -1.37 -17.12
N GLY A 115 8.40 -2.28 -16.67
CA GLY A 115 8.71 -3.27 -15.65
C GLY A 115 8.70 -2.76 -14.21
N LYS A 116 8.39 -1.49 -13.97
CA LYS A 116 8.43 -0.86 -12.66
C LYS A 116 7.03 -0.43 -12.22
N THR A 117 6.69 -0.69 -10.95
CA THR A 117 5.40 -0.30 -10.36
C THR A 117 5.51 0.83 -9.35
N VAL A 118 6.69 1.01 -8.75
CA VAL A 118 6.87 1.92 -7.60
C VAL A 118 8.28 2.49 -7.58
N ASP A 119 8.40 3.74 -7.11
CA ASP A 119 9.66 4.39 -6.76
C ASP A 119 9.64 4.68 -5.26
N TRP A 120 10.44 3.92 -4.50
CA TRP A 120 10.55 4.08 -3.06
C TRP A 120 11.44 5.26 -2.71
N MET A 121 11.05 6.02 -1.70
CA MET A 121 11.73 7.21 -1.22
C MET A 121 12.05 7.09 0.28
N GLU A 122 12.21 8.20 0.98
CA GLU A 122 12.59 8.21 2.38
C GLU A 122 11.47 7.65 3.29
N GLN A 123 11.85 7.13 4.44
CA GLN A 123 10.91 6.67 5.45
C GLN A 123 10.09 7.84 6.00
N VAL A 124 8.86 7.54 6.37
CA VAL A 124 8.00 8.49 7.09
C VAL A 124 8.45 8.49 8.55
N THR A 125 8.92 9.63 9.03
CA THR A 125 9.38 9.74 10.42
C THR A 125 8.21 9.65 11.40
N ASP A 126 8.48 9.30 12.65
CA ASP A 126 7.46 9.28 13.69
C ASP A 126 6.78 10.64 13.83
N LYS A 127 7.55 11.71 13.70
CA LYS A 127 7.02 13.08 13.75
C LYS A 127 6.04 13.35 12.61
N GLN A 128 6.38 12.94 11.38
CA GLN A 128 5.50 13.09 10.22
C GLN A 128 4.23 12.24 10.37
N TYR A 129 4.41 10.99 10.79
CA TYR A 129 3.30 10.05 10.97
C TYR A 129 2.29 10.54 12.00
N ARG A 130 2.75 11.09 13.13
CA ARG A 130 1.88 11.58 14.21
C ARG A 130 1.32 12.98 14.00
N ARG A 131 1.70 13.63 12.92
CA ARG A 131 1.29 14.98 12.58
C ARG A 131 -0.07 14.96 11.88
N ARG A 132 -1.09 14.91 12.69
CA ARG A 132 -2.44 14.84 12.17
C ARG A 132 -3.22 16.14 12.38
#